data_6e2495dff63370106fff26c362ff7c67
#
_entry.id   6e2495dff63370106fff26c362ff7c67
#
_cell.length_a   1.000
_cell.length_b   1.000
_cell.length_c   1.000
_cell.angle_alpha   90.00
_cell.angle_beta   90.00
_cell.angle_gamma   90.00
#
_symmetry.space_group_name_H-M   'P 1'
#
loop_
_entity.id
_entity.type
_entity.pdbx_description
1 polymer ?
#
loop_
_entity_poly.entity_id
_entity_poly.type
_entity_poly.pdbx_seq_one_letter_code
_entity_poly.pdbx_strand_id
1 'polypeptide(L)'
;DHYNIFARVAGLYPLTSVPIWLGYKHLRRSQQRDFKTGLGTGKAITFAPKLAAFDTTVVGDLMRQIKRDKLGLPVLSPGDRELILNAFAPVYRVGYKSRDDRIGLPVYTKTDALEVDVKDPVVFRRIAFTQIGNKTHLQLVYTAFFPARTSAGPLDLFAGNLDGLIWRVTLNKVGRPIIYDSIHPCGCYHLFFPARPQRLKPEIANAAFGEPPLAPTPGPVPASGQ
;
A
#
# COMPACT_ATOMS: atom_id res chain seq x y z
N ASP A 1 -13.76 -18.32 15.26
CA ASP A 1 -12.74 -17.51 15.94
C ASP A 1 -11.96 -18.40 16.92
N HIS A 2 -10.75 -18.83 16.51
CA HIS A 2 -9.88 -19.70 17.35
C HIS A 2 -9.11 -18.89 18.41
N TYR A 3 -9.56 -17.69 18.76
CA TYR A 3 -8.90 -16.84 19.73
C TYR A 3 -9.27 -17.25 21.14
N ASN A 4 -8.42 -18.05 21.77
CA ASN A 4 -8.63 -18.48 23.14
C ASN A 4 -8.05 -17.43 24.11
N ILE A 5 -8.95 -16.67 24.76
CA ILE A 5 -8.59 -15.63 25.75
C ILE A 5 -7.81 -16.24 26.92
N PHE A 6 -8.10 -17.48 27.32
CA PHE A 6 -7.38 -18.19 28.39
C PHE A 6 -5.92 -18.43 28.04
N ALA A 7 -5.63 -18.90 26.82
CA ALA A 7 -4.27 -19.10 26.35
C ALA A 7 -3.49 -17.78 26.26
N ARG A 8 -4.18 -16.68 25.98
CA ARG A 8 -3.62 -15.34 25.92
C ARG A 8 -3.23 -14.80 27.31
N VAL A 9 -4.06 -15.04 28.32
CA VAL A 9 -3.79 -14.61 29.70
C VAL A 9 -2.76 -15.53 30.38
N ALA A 10 -2.79 -16.84 30.10
CA ALA A 10 -1.85 -17.82 30.64
C ALA A 10 -0.48 -17.81 29.94
N GLY A 11 -0.37 -17.17 28.75
CA GLY A 11 0.88 -17.08 28.02
C GLY A 11 1.75 -15.88 28.41
N LEU A 12 2.78 -15.61 27.60
CA LEU A 12 3.69 -14.48 27.80
C LEU A 12 3.08 -13.10 27.49
N TYR A 13 1.82 -13.05 27.07
CA TYR A 13 1.15 -11.82 26.67
C TYR A 13 1.17 -10.71 27.75
N PRO A 14 0.91 -10.96 29.05
CA PRO A 14 0.99 -9.93 30.08
C PRO A 14 2.37 -9.30 30.18
N LEU A 15 3.45 -10.07 29.96
CA LEU A 15 4.83 -9.58 30.01
C LEU A 15 5.26 -8.87 28.74
N THR A 16 4.79 -9.33 27.59
CA THR A 16 5.18 -8.80 26.26
C THR A 16 4.29 -7.66 25.78
N SER A 17 3.05 -7.56 26.26
CA SER A 17 2.10 -6.53 25.81
C SER A 17 2.55 -5.10 26.06
N VAL A 18 3.18 -4.85 27.21
CA VAL A 18 3.66 -3.50 27.58
C VAL A 18 4.81 -3.02 26.66
N PRO A 19 5.90 -3.79 26.49
CA PRO A 19 6.97 -3.38 25.56
C PRO A 19 6.51 -3.32 24.11
N ILE A 20 5.62 -4.21 23.65
CA ILE A 20 5.04 -4.14 22.32
C ILE A 20 4.21 -2.86 22.14
N TRP A 21 3.36 -2.52 23.10
CA TRP A 21 2.56 -1.30 23.07
C TRP A 21 3.41 -0.02 23.07
N LEU A 22 4.50 0.02 23.85
CA LEU A 22 5.44 1.13 23.83
C LEU A 22 6.17 1.25 22.49
N GLY A 23 6.62 0.13 21.94
CA GLY A 23 7.24 0.05 20.61
C GLY A 23 6.30 0.53 19.52
N TYR A 24 5.04 0.10 19.55
CA TYR A 24 4.00 0.57 18.63
C TYR A 24 3.76 2.08 18.72
N LYS A 25 3.62 2.63 19.92
CA LYS A 25 3.50 4.09 20.10
C LYS A 25 4.71 4.87 19.55
N HIS A 26 5.91 4.35 19.77
CA HIS A 26 7.13 4.95 19.22
C HIS A 26 7.13 4.93 17.70
N LEU A 27 6.87 3.78 17.10
CA LEU A 27 6.76 3.60 15.64
C LEU A 27 5.72 4.54 15.04
N ARG A 28 4.52 4.61 15.62
CA ARG A 28 3.44 5.48 15.15
C ARG A 28 3.85 6.97 15.16
N ARG A 29 4.52 7.41 16.23
CA ARG A 29 5.03 8.79 16.32
C ARG A 29 6.13 9.07 15.29
N SER A 30 7.01 8.10 15.03
CA SER A 30 8.04 8.20 13.99
C SER A 30 7.39 8.35 12.62
N GLN A 31 6.49 7.47 12.27
CA GLN A 31 5.78 7.52 10.99
C GLN A 31 5.02 8.85 10.79
N GLN A 32 4.33 9.34 11.82
CA GLN A 32 3.66 10.64 11.75
C GLN A 32 4.63 11.80 11.50
N ARG A 33 5.83 11.76 12.06
CA ARG A 33 6.88 12.77 11.79
C ARG A 33 7.36 12.66 10.35
N ASP A 34 7.68 11.44 9.89
CA ASP A 34 8.20 11.19 8.55
C ASP A 34 7.22 11.67 7.47
N PHE A 35 5.91 11.48 7.67
CA PHE A 35 4.88 12.03 6.78
C PHE A 35 4.80 13.57 6.79
N LYS A 36 5.15 14.22 7.89
CA LYS A 36 5.19 15.68 7.96
C LYS A 36 6.43 16.29 7.29
N THR A 37 7.55 15.61 7.40
CA THR A 37 8.83 16.07 6.86
C THR A 37 9.05 15.70 5.39
N GLY A 38 8.33 14.69 4.88
CA GLY A 38 8.51 14.16 3.54
C GLY A 38 9.88 13.51 3.33
N LEU A 39 10.31 13.40 2.07
CA LEU A 39 11.60 12.77 1.70
C LEU A 39 12.85 13.57 2.11
N GLY A 40 12.70 14.74 2.69
CA GLY A 40 13.82 15.62 3.02
C GLY A 40 14.58 16.12 1.77
N THR A 41 15.80 16.65 1.98
CA THR A 41 16.68 17.19 0.92
C THR A 41 17.62 16.14 0.32
N GLY A 42 17.50 14.87 0.66
CA GLY A 42 18.34 13.78 0.17
C GLY A 42 18.14 13.46 -1.31
N LYS A 43 19.08 12.69 -1.87
CA LYS A 43 18.93 12.15 -3.24
C LYS A 43 17.68 11.28 -3.31
N ALA A 44 16.95 11.35 -4.41
CA ALA A 44 15.79 10.50 -4.68
C ALA A 44 15.82 9.97 -6.10
N ILE A 45 15.32 8.76 -6.29
CA ILE A 45 15.08 8.17 -7.60
C ILE A 45 13.58 8.19 -7.86
N THR A 46 13.20 8.56 -9.08
CA THR A 46 11.81 8.52 -9.53
C THR A 46 11.62 7.36 -10.50
N PHE A 47 10.63 6.52 -10.21
CA PHE A 47 10.17 5.45 -11.08
C PHE A 47 8.77 5.81 -11.58
N ALA A 48 8.66 6.07 -12.87
CA ALA A 48 7.40 6.44 -13.51
C ALA A 48 6.98 5.37 -14.53
N PRO A 49 5.68 5.21 -14.78
CA PRO A 49 5.20 4.36 -15.86
C PRO A 49 5.77 4.81 -17.21
N LYS A 50 6.12 3.84 -18.07
CA LYS A 50 6.61 4.14 -19.43
C LYS A 50 5.52 4.71 -20.35
N LEU A 51 4.25 4.44 -20.06
CA LEU A 51 3.12 4.97 -20.81
C LEU A 51 2.69 6.33 -20.29
N ALA A 52 2.24 7.19 -21.19
CA ALA A 52 1.64 8.47 -20.81
C ALA A 52 0.47 8.24 -19.84
N ALA A 53 0.31 9.14 -18.88
CA ALA A 53 -0.83 9.09 -17.98
C ALA A 53 -2.13 9.19 -18.77
N PHE A 54 -3.00 8.21 -18.61
CA PHE A 54 -4.34 8.28 -19.17
C PHE A 54 -5.21 9.22 -18.32
N ASP A 55 -6.09 9.94 -19.00
CA ASP A 55 -7.07 10.76 -18.31
C ASP A 55 -8.01 9.88 -17.48
N THR A 56 -8.08 10.12 -16.20
CA THR A 56 -8.97 9.39 -15.28
C THR A 56 -10.45 9.60 -15.57
N THR A 57 -10.81 10.61 -16.36
CA THR A 57 -12.20 10.82 -16.83
C THR A 57 -12.65 9.69 -17.73
N VAL A 58 -11.75 9.15 -18.57
CA VAL A 58 -12.04 8.00 -19.45
C VAL A 58 -12.41 6.77 -18.62
N VAL A 59 -11.75 6.56 -17.47
CA VAL A 59 -12.12 5.47 -16.55
C VAL A 59 -13.53 5.67 -16.01
N GLY A 60 -13.90 6.91 -15.71
CA GLY A 60 -15.25 7.23 -15.24
C GLY A 60 -16.32 6.91 -16.29
N ASP A 61 -16.08 7.20 -17.55
CA ASP A 61 -16.98 6.89 -18.65
C ASP A 61 -17.11 5.38 -18.87
N LEU A 62 -16.00 4.68 -18.92
CA LEU A 62 -15.96 3.23 -19.00
C LEU A 62 -16.76 2.59 -17.86
N MET A 63 -16.51 2.97 -16.62
CA MET A 63 -17.16 2.37 -15.45
C MET A 63 -18.66 2.64 -15.34
N ARG A 64 -19.17 3.69 -16.01
CA ARG A 64 -20.62 3.96 -16.12
C ARG A 64 -21.30 3.07 -17.15
N GLN A 65 -20.59 2.69 -18.21
CA GLN A 65 -21.16 1.96 -19.35
C GLN A 65 -20.95 0.43 -19.24
N ILE A 66 -19.97 0.01 -18.43
CA ILE A 66 -19.55 -1.40 -18.37
C ILE A 66 -20.65 -2.31 -17.84
N LYS A 67 -20.80 -3.47 -18.47
CA LYS A 67 -21.66 -4.54 -17.96
C LYS A 67 -21.17 -5.01 -16.59
N ARG A 68 -22.13 -5.37 -15.74
CA ARG A 68 -21.84 -5.95 -14.42
C ARG A 68 -22.42 -7.35 -14.34
N ASP A 69 -21.71 -8.21 -13.64
CA ASP A 69 -22.17 -9.57 -13.36
C ASP A 69 -23.28 -9.59 -12.29
N LYS A 70 -23.73 -10.81 -11.93
CA LYS A 70 -24.76 -11.03 -10.89
C LYS A 70 -24.36 -10.53 -9.51
N LEU A 71 -23.06 -10.37 -9.24
CA LEU A 71 -22.50 -9.83 -8.00
C LEU A 71 -22.30 -8.30 -8.06
N GLY A 72 -22.67 -7.69 -9.19
CA GLY A 72 -22.47 -6.25 -9.43
C GLY A 72 -21.01 -5.87 -9.74
N LEU A 73 -20.15 -6.84 -10.04
CA LEU A 73 -18.75 -6.62 -10.42
C LEU A 73 -18.66 -6.23 -11.90
N PRO A 74 -17.77 -5.30 -12.27
CA PRO A 74 -17.56 -4.93 -13.66
C PRO A 74 -16.93 -6.09 -14.44
N VAL A 75 -17.50 -6.41 -15.58
CA VAL A 75 -16.95 -7.39 -16.52
C VAL A 75 -15.95 -6.67 -17.42
N LEU A 76 -14.68 -6.73 -17.05
CA LEU A 76 -13.59 -6.01 -17.70
C LEU A 76 -12.95 -6.87 -18.79
N SER A 77 -12.87 -6.36 -20.02
CA SER A 77 -12.02 -6.92 -21.06
C SER A 77 -10.53 -6.75 -20.73
N PRO A 78 -9.61 -7.46 -21.38
CA PRO A 78 -8.18 -7.21 -21.22
C PRO A 78 -7.78 -5.75 -21.45
N GLY A 79 -8.35 -5.10 -22.48
CA GLY A 79 -8.11 -3.69 -22.79
C GLY A 79 -8.60 -2.74 -21.68
N ASP A 80 -9.81 -3.00 -21.13
CA ASP A 80 -10.33 -2.21 -20.02
C ASP A 80 -9.44 -2.30 -18.78
N ARG A 81 -8.93 -3.51 -18.49
CA ARG A 81 -8.00 -3.73 -17.35
C ARG A 81 -6.73 -2.90 -17.52
N GLU A 82 -6.12 -2.95 -18.71
CA GLU A 82 -4.91 -2.20 -19.00
C GLU A 82 -5.16 -0.69 -18.92
N LEU A 83 -6.26 -0.20 -19.49
CA LEU A 83 -6.64 1.21 -19.43
C LEU A 83 -6.77 1.69 -17.97
N ILE A 84 -7.53 0.96 -17.15
CA ILE A 84 -7.75 1.35 -15.75
C ILE A 84 -6.44 1.28 -14.96
N LEU A 85 -5.65 0.21 -15.13
CA LEU A 85 -4.37 0.06 -14.43
C LEU A 85 -3.36 1.14 -14.83
N ASN A 86 -3.35 1.58 -16.09
CA ASN A 86 -2.46 2.65 -16.54
C ASN A 86 -2.92 4.02 -16.05
N ALA A 87 -4.23 4.28 -16.00
CA ALA A 87 -4.77 5.58 -15.55
C ALA A 87 -4.45 5.91 -14.09
N PHE A 88 -4.26 4.90 -13.25
CA PHE A 88 -3.95 5.05 -11.82
C PHE A 88 -2.56 4.54 -11.45
N ALA A 89 -1.70 4.30 -12.43
CA ALA A 89 -0.35 3.81 -12.17
C ALA A 89 0.44 4.81 -11.32
N PRO A 90 1.00 4.39 -10.17
CA PRO A 90 1.71 5.30 -9.29
C PRO A 90 3.07 5.70 -9.87
N VAL A 91 3.49 6.91 -9.55
CA VAL A 91 4.88 7.34 -9.65
C VAL A 91 5.52 7.18 -8.29
N TYR A 92 6.58 6.37 -8.22
CA TYR A 92 7.31 6.18 -6.97
C TYR A 92 8.49 7.13 -6.93
N ARG A 93 8.58 7.95 -5.89
CA ARG A 93 9.74 8.75 -5.56
C ARG A 93 10.38 8.19 -4.31
N VAL A 94 11.50 7.51 -4.47
CA VAL A 94 12.19 6.76 -3.41
C VAL A 94 13.45 7.51 -2.99
N GLY A 95 13.60 7.75 -1.68
CA GLY A 95 14.86 8.28 -1.14
C GLY A 95 15.98 7.29 -1.40
N TYR A 96 17.12 7.76 -1.92
CA TYR A 96 18.22 6.90 -2.38
C TYR A 96 19.44 7.01 -1.49
N LYS A 97 19.79 5.91 -0.86
CA LYS A 97 21.02 5.75 -0.07
C LYS A 97 21.91 4.66 -0.63
N SER A 98 21.32 3.57 -1.12
CA SER A 98 22.01 2.39 -1.62
C SER A 98 21.27 1.73 -2.79
N ARG A 99 21.85 0.65 -3.33
CA ARG A 99 21.20 -0.21 -4.32
C ARG A 99 19.87 -0.78 -3.81
N ASP A 100 19.76 -0.96 -2.50
CA ASP A 100 18.57 -1.55 -1.88
C ASP A 100 17.32 -0.68 -1.98
N ASP A 101 17.50 0.61 -2.28
CA ASP A 101 16.39 1.56 -2.51
C ASP A 101 15.89 1.57 -3.96
N ARG A 102 16.33 0.63 -4.81
CA ARG A 102 15.91 0.55 -6.21
C ARG A 102 14.84 -0.50 -6.40
N ILE A 103 13.78 -0.12 -7.10
CA ILE A 103 12.76 -1.08 -7.54
C ILE A 103 13.39 -2.02 -8.58
N GLY A 104 13.06 -3.31 -8.47
CA GLY A 104 13.54 -4.32 -9.41
C GLY A 104 12.61 -5.52 -9.57
N LEU A 105 13.07 -6.49 -10.31
CA LEU A 105 12.40 -7.75 -10.60
C LEU A 105 12.89 -8.85 -9.65
N PRO A 106 12.03 -9.49 -8.85
CA PRO A 106 12.39 -10.68 -8.10
C PRO A 106 12.75 -11.82 -9.06
N VAL A 107 13.92 -12.40 -8.86
CA VAL A 107 14.47 -13.48 -9.69
C VAL A 107 15.09 -14.55 -8.79
N TYR A 108 15.01 -15.82 -9.21
CA TYR A 108 15.77 -16.88 -8.58
C TYR A 108 17.16 -16.95 -9.18
N THR A 109 18.16 -17.01 -8.33
CA THR A 109 19.56 -17.25 -8.76
C THR A 109 19.77 -18.71 -9.14
N LYS A 110 20.92 -19.02 -9.70
CA LYS A 110 21.33 -20.42 -10.00
C LYS A 110 21.42 -21.30 -8.76
N THR A 111 21.51 -20.70 -7.58
CA THR A 111 21.56 -21.38 -6.26
C THR A 111 20.22 -21.38 -5.55
N ASP A 112 19.12 -21.18 -6.27
CA ASP A 112 17.75 -21.08 -5.75
C ASP A 112 17.55 -19.99 -4.67
N ALA A 113 18.47 -19.03 -4.55
CA ALA A 113 18.27 -17.86 -3.72
C ALA A 113 17.40 -16.83 -4.43
N LEU A 114 16.45 -16.23 -3.70
CA LEU A 114 15.62 -15.15 -4.21
C LEU A 114 16.38 -13.81 -4.10
N GLU A 115 16.53 -13.13 -5.23
CA GLU A 115 17.15 -11.80 -5.32
C GLU A 115 16.26 -10.84 -6.10
N VAL A 116 16.57 -9.53 -6.03
CA VAL A 116 15.90 -8.52 -6.84
C VAL A 116 16.89 -7.91 -7.83
N ASP A 117 16.65 -8.16 -9.12
CA ASP A 117 17.41 -7.53 -10.20
C ASP A 117 16.90 -6.09 -10.43
N VAL A 118 17.76 -5.12 -10.16
CA VAL A 118 17.46 -3.69 -10.25
C VAL A 118 17.81 -3.05 -11.60
N LYS A 119 18.26 -3.84 -12.58
CA LYS A 119 18.59 -3.34 -13.92
C LYS A 119 17.36 -2.84 -14.65
N ASP A 120 16.28 -3.63 -14.57
CA ASP A 120 14.99 -3.29 -15.15
C ASP A 120 13.94 -3.14 -14.05
N PRO A 121 13.56 -1.92 -13.67
CA PRO A 121 12.56 -1.70 -12.63
C PRO A 121 11.18 -2.19 -13.10
N VAL A 122 10.58 -3.09 -12.33
CA VAL A 122 9.27 -3.68 -12.61
C VAL A 122 8.32 -3.43 -11.45
N VAL A 123 7.09 -3.01 -11.77
CA VAL A 123 5.98 -2.94 -10.83
C VAL A 123 4.90 -3.93 -11.30
N PHE A 124 4.60 -4.90 -10.46
CA PHE A 124 3.53 -5.86 -10.73
C PHE A 124 2.18 -5.20 -10.55
N ARG A 125 1.24 -5.47 -11.47
CA ARG A 125 -0.07 -4.85 -11.47
C ARG A 125 -1.16 -5.91 -11.54
N ARG A 126 -2.19 -5.75 -10.74
CA ARG A 126 -3.37 -6.62 -10.82
C ARG A 126 -4.63 -5.89 -10.39
N ILE A 127 -5.75 -6.40 -10.84
CA ILE A 127 -7.07 -6.02 -10.38
C ILE A 127 -7.51 -6.99 -9.28
N ALA A 128 -8.08 -6.45 -8.22
CA ALA A 128 -8.71 -7.16 -7.14
C ALA A 128 -10.05 -6.53 -6.80
N PHE A 129 -10.77 -7.13 -5.88
CA PHE A 129 -11.99 -6.58 -5.33
C PHE A 129 -11.90 -6.55 -3.81
N THR A 130 -12.45 -5.51 -3.21
CA THR A 130 -12.52 -5.37 -1.76
C THR A 130 -13.93 -5.00 -1.33
N GLN A 131 -14.32 -5.40 -0.13
CA GLN A 131 -15.62 -5.08 0.42
C GLN A 131 -15.47 -3.96 1.46
N ILE A 132 -16.28 -2.91 1.32
CA ILE A 132 -16.38 -1.83 2.29
C ILE A 132 -17.86 -1.70 2.66
N GLY A 133 -18.18 -2.04 3.90
CA GLY A 133 -19.59 -2.25 4.31
C GLY A 133 -20.25 -3.33 3.45
N ASN A 134 -21.41 -3.03 2.89
CA ASN A 134 -22.16 -3.97 2.03
C ASN A 134 -21.90 -3.78 0.54
N LYS A 135 -20.81 -3.08 0.16
CA LYS A 135 -20.51 -2.76 -1.24
C LYS A 135 -19.16 -3.31 -1.64
N THR A 136 -19.14 -4.00 -2.78
CA THR A 136 -17.90 -4.45 -3.40
C THR A 136 -17.33 -3.33 -4.28
N HIS A 137 -16.02 -3.11 -4.17
CA HIS A 137 -15.27 -2.07 -4.85
C HIS A 137 -14.15 -2.69 -5.68
N LEU A 138 -13.91 -2.11 -6.84
CA LEU A 138 -12.73 -2.43 -7.65
C LEU A 138 -11.48 -1.89 -6.95
N GLN A 139 -10.45 -2.73 -6.86
CA GLN A 139 -9.18 -2.36 -6.26
C GLN A 139 -8.04 -2.64 -7.23
N LEU A 140 -7.27 -1.60 -7.51
CA LEU A 140 -6.06 -1.68 -8.33
C LEU A 140 -4.89 -1.89 -7.39
N VAL A 141 -4.06 -2.88 -7.67
CA VAL A 141 -2.95 -3.28 -6.81
C VAL A 141 -1.66 -3.17 -7.59
N TYR A 142 -0.70 -2.43 -7.05
CA TYR A 142 0.63 -2.22 -7.60
C TYR A 142 1.67 -2.68 -6.58
N THR A 143 2.50 -3.64 -6.94
CA THR A 143 3.52 -4.20 -6.04
C THR A 143 4.91 -3.91 -6.60
N ALA A 144 5.70 -3.20 -5.83
CA ALA A 144 7.11 -2.94 -6.08
C ALA A 144 7.96 -3.78 -5.12
N PHE A 145 9.08 -4.32 -5.60
CA PHE A 145 10.04 -5.05 -4.80
C PHE A 145 11.38 -4.34 -4.76
N PHE A 146 12.08 -4.48 -3.65
CA PHE A 146 13.40 -3.91 -3.37
C PHE A 146 14.35 -5.03 -2.94
N PRO A 147 15.68 -4.92 -3.20
CA PRO A 147 16.65 -5.95 -2.87
C PRO A 147 16.70 -6.33 -1.40
N ALA A 148 16.66 -5.33 -0.52
CA ALA A 148 16.74 -5.55 0.90
C ALA A 148 16.15 -4.38 1.69
N ARG A 149 15.79 -4.65 2.93
CA ARG A 149 15.62 -3.64 3.96
C ARG A 149 16.92 -3.57 4.77
N THR A 150 17.67 -2.49 4.57
CA THR A 150 18.91 -2.24 5.30
C THR A 150 18.64 -2.12 6.81
N SER A 151 19.42 -2.84 7.61
CA SER A 151 19.29 -2.79 9.07
C SER A 151 19.52 -1.39 9.61
N ALA A 152 18.65 -0.92 10.49
CA ALA A 152 18.80 0.31 11.24
C ALA A 152 19.65 0.13 12.52
N GLY A 153 20.03 -1.11 12.87
CA GLY A 153 20.83 -1.43 14.04
C GLY A 153 20.80 -2.93 14.39
N PRO A 154 21.58 -3.35 15.40
CA PRO A 154 21.75 -4.78 15.72
C PRO A 154 20.49 -5.48 16.24
N LEU A 155 19.47 -4.73 16.63
CA LEU A 155 18.17 -5.24 17.10
C LEU A 155 17.04 -5.05 16.08
N ASP A 156 17.35 -4.69 14.82
CA ASP A 156 16.34 -4.54 13.77
C ASP A 156 15.93 -5.93 13.23
N LEU A 157 14.89 -6.47 13.83
CA LEU A 157 14.30 -7.76 13.45
C LEU A 157 13.60 -7.74 12.08
N PHE A 158 13.44 -6.58 11.48
CA PHE A 158 12.78 -6.41 10.18
C PHE A 158 13.77 -6.25 9.03
N ALA A 159 15.07 -6.13 9.33
CA ALA A 159 16.10 -6.13 8.30
C ALA A 159 16.15 -7.49 7.60
N GLY A 160 16.33 -7.49 6.29
CA GLY A 160 16.41 -8.74 5.54
C GLY A 160 16.49 -8.54 4.05
N ASN A 161 16.80 -9.63 3.36
CA ASN A 161 16.75 -9.68 1.90
C ASN A 161 15.30 -9.71 1.45
N LEU A 162 15.00 -9.00 0.39
CA LEU A 162 13.68 -8.81 -0.19
C LEU A 162 12.77 -7.93 0.69
N ASP A 163 12.54 -6.74 0.23
CA ASP A 163 11.55 -5.81 0.76
C ASP A 163 10.50 -5.51 -0.31
N GLY A 164 9.41 -4.86 0.06
CA GLY A 164 8.39 -4.51 -0.90
C GLY A 164 7.38 -3.50 -0.40
N LEU A 165 6.68 -2.93 -1.36
CA LEU A 165 5.57 -2.01 -1.13
C LEU A 165 4.40 -2.39 -2.03
N ILE A 166 3.25 -2.59 -1.43
CA ILE A 166 1.98 -2.74 -2.14
C ILE A 166 1.24 -1.41 -2.03
N TRP A 167 0.98 -0.78 -3.16
CA TRP A 167 0.12 0.38 -3.29
C TRP A 167 -1.21 -0.02 -3.88
N ARG A 168 -2.32 0.41 -3.27
CA ARG A 168 -3.66 0.06 -3.72
C ARG A 168 -4.50 1.31 -3.92
N VAL A 169 -5.32 1.29 -4.98
CA VAL A 169 -6.30 2.32 -5.29
C VAL A 169 -7.67 1.67 -5.33
N THR A 170 -8.54 2.02 -4.40
CA THR A 170 -9.90 1.51 -4.35
C THR A 170 -10.84 2.51 -5.01
N LEU A 171 -11.59 2.03 -6.02
CA LEU A 171 -12.51 2.84 -6.81
C LEU A 171 -13.96 2.59 -6.41
N ASN A 172 -14.78 3.63 -6.50
CA ASN A 172 -16.24 3.48 -6.42
C ASN A 172 -16.82 2.94 -7.74
N LYS A 173 -18.15 2.73 -7.78
CA LYS A 173 -18.85 2.19 -8.96
C LYS A 173 -18.70 3.04 -10.23
N VAL A 174 -18.37 4.33 -10.09
CA VAL A 174 -18.18 5.26 -11.22
C VAL A 174 -16.69 5.57 -11.49
N GLY A 175 -15.79 4.70 -11.06
CA GLY A 175 -14.36 4.80 -11.37
C GLY A 175 -13.58 5.88 -10.62
N ARG A 176 -14.17 6.53 -9.60
CA ARG A 176 -13.47 7.54 -8.80
C ARG A 176 -12.79 6.91 -7.59
N PRO A 177 -11.55 7.28 -7.28
CA PRO A 177 -10.88 6.83 -6.06
C PRO A 177 -11.66 7.23 -4.79
N ILE A 178 -11.76 6.32 -3.85
CA ILE A 178 -12.35 6.56 -2.53
C ILE A 178 -11.29 6.46 -1.43
N ILE A 179 -10.30 5.60 -1.62
CA ILE A 179 -9.19 5.43 -0.70
C ILE A 179 -7.96 4.94 -1.46
N TYR A 180 -6.82 5.44 -1.09
CA TYR A 180 -5.51 4.88 -1.40
C TYR A 180 -4.96 4.25 -0.14
N ASP A 181 -4.22 3.19 -0.27
CA ASP A 181 -3.55 2.60 0.87
C ASP A 181 -2.23 1.92 0.47
N SER A 182 -1.32 1.86 1.40
CA SER A 182 -0.06 1.16 1.25
C SER A 182 0.11 0.13 2.35
N ILE A 183 0.71 -1.01 2.02
CA ILE A 183 0.99 -2.07 2.94
C ILE A 183 2.26 -2.79 2.52
N HIS A 184 3.07 -3.22 3.49
CA HIS A 184 4.18 -4.11 3.22
C HIS A 184 3.68 -5.52 2.84
N PRO A 185 4.37 -6.29 1.98
CA PRO A 185 3.93 -7.64 1.59
C PRO A 185 3.68 -8.62 2.74
N CYS A 186 4.33 -8.43 3.89
CA CYS A 186 4.06 -9.23 5.11
C CYS A 186 2.75 -8.86 5.82
N GLY A 187 2.04 -7.83 5.36
CA GLY A 187 0.82 -7.31 6.01
C GLY A 187 1.05 -6.21 7.06
N CYS A 188 2.31 -5.87 7.35
CA CYS A 188 2.65 -4.81 8.30
C CYS A 188 2.59 -3.41 7.65
N TYR A 189 2.66 -2.37 8.46
CA TYR A 189 2.73 -0.96 8.01
C TYR A 189 1.58 -0.56 7.07
N HIS A 190 0.36 -0.94 7.42
CA HIS A 190 -0.82 -0.59 6.64
C HIS A 190 -1.20 0.88 6.89
N LEU A 191 -1.06 1.71 5.85
CA LEU A 191 -1.34 3.14 5.87
C LEU A 191 -2.50 3.45 4.94
N PHE A 192 -3.42 4.30 5.39
CA PHE A 192 -4.62 4.69 4.64
C PHE A 192 -4.59 6.17 4.29
N PHE A 193 -4.92 6.47 3.04
CA PHE A 193 -4.97 7.82 2.48
C PHE A 193 -6.36 8.04 1.85
N PRO A 194 -7.36 8.49 2.62
CA PRO A 194 -8.70 8.74 2.09
C PRO A 194 -8.66 9.80 1.00
N ALA A 195 -9.31 9.55 -0.13
CA ALA A 195 -9.42 10.53 -1.21
C ALA A 195 -10.18 11.79 -0.80
N ARG A 196 -10.99 11.69 0.27
CA ARG A 196 -11.70 12.80 0.92
C ARG A 196 -11.48 12.73 2.43
N PRO A 197 -10.51 13.45 2.97
CA PRO A 197 -10.14 13.39 4.40
C PRO A 197 -11.27 13.65 5.38
N GLN A 198 -12.24 14.50 5.00
CA GLN A 198 -13.35 14.91 5.84
C GLN A 198 -14.36 13.79 6.15
N ARG A 199 -14.21 12.60 5.57
CA ARG A 199 -15.14 11.48 5.72
C ARG A 199 -14.63 10.34 6.62
N LEU A 200 -13.51 10.50 7.30
CA LEU A 200 -13.12 9.58 8.35
C LEU A 200 -14.11 9.69 9.52
N LYS A 201 -14.86 8.62 9.76
CA LYS A 201 -15.78 8.59 10.89
C LYS A 201 -14.98 8.60 12.19
N PRO A 202 -15.31 9.47 13.16
CA PRO A 202 -14.62 9.54 14.45
C PRO A 202 -14.65 8.21 15.22
N GLU A 203 -15.69 7.40 15.00
CA GLU A 203 -15.88 6.08 15.62
C GLU A 203 -14.76 5.09 15.31
N ILE A 204 -14.11 5.19 14.13
CA ILE A 204 -12.98 4.34 13.76
C ILE A 204 -11.70 4.75 14.53
N ALA A 205 -11.57 6.02 14.88
CA ALA A 205 -10.44 6.53 15.66
C ALA A 205 -10.48 6.10 17.14
N ASN A 206 -11.66 5.75 17.63
CA ASN A 206 -11.94 5.42 19.04
C ASN A 206 -12.37 3.97 19.25
N ALA A 207 -12.12 3.06 18.28
CA ALA A 207 -12.46 1.65 18.44
C ALA A 207 -11.74 1.07 19.66
N ALA A 208 -12.51 0.70 20.68
CA ALA A 208 -12.00 0.24 21.98
C ALA A 208 -11.20 -1.07 21.92
N PHE A 209 -11.31 -1.82 20.82
CA PHE A 209 -10.63 -3.09 20.57
C PHE A 209 -10.08 -3.14 19.13
N GLY A 210 -9.02 -2.44 18.89
CA GLY A 210 -8.30 -2.47 17.60
C GLY A 210 -7.31 -1.33 17.52
N GLU A 211 -6.24 -1.56 16.78
CA GLU A 211 -5.31 -0.48 16.47
C GLU A 211 -6.03 0.49 15.52
N PRO A 212 -6.17 1.78 15.88
CA PRO A 212 -6.75 2.74 14.96
C PRO A 212 -5.88 2.79 13.70
N PRO A 213 -6.50 2.81 12.50
CA PRO A 213 -5.74 2.88 11.26
C PRO A 213 -4.84 4.11 11.28
N LEU A 214 -3.59 3.93 10.88
CA LEU A 214 -2.69 5.06 10.67
C LEU A 214 -3.13 5.76 9.38
N ALA A 215 -3.94 6.80 9.53
CA ALA A 215 -4.26 7.72 8.45
C ALA A 215 -3.35 8.94 8.62
N PRO A 216 -2.24 9.05 7.88
CA PRO A 216 -1.45 10.25 7.87
C PRO A 216 -2.34 11.40 7.39
N THR A 217 -2.16 12.59 7.96
CA THR A 217 -2.84 13.78 7.45
C THR A 217 -2.45 13.90 5.97
N PRO A 218 -3.37 13.84 5.02
CA PRO A 218 -3.00 13.87 3.63
C PRO A 218 -2.33 15.21 3.35
N GLY A 219 -1.11 15.16 2.88
CA GLY A 219 -0.64 16.17 1.96
C GLY A 219 -1.54 16.14 0.73
N PRO A 220 -1.61 17.21 -0.06
CA PRO A 220 -2.39 17.19 -1.28
C PRO A 220 -1.95 15.98 -2.10
N VAL A 221 -2.83 15.00 -2.25
CA VAL A 221 -2.66 13.97 -3.27
C VAL A 221 -2.71 14.74 -4.58
N PRO A 222 -1.63 14.76 -5.39
CA PRO A 222 -1.69 15.45 -6.66
C PRO A 222 -2.92 14.94 -7.40
N ALA A 223 -3.80 15.81 -7.79
CA ALA A 223 -4.83 15.47 -8.76
C ALA A 223 -4.08 14.82 -9.92
N SER A 224 -4.47 13.60 -10.27
CA SER A 224 -3.92 12.85 -11.39
C SER A 224 -3.70 13.80 -12.58
N GLY A 225 -2.46 14.13 -12.91
CA GLY A 225 -2.15 14.96 -14.07
C GLY A 225 -1.15 16.10 -13.87
N GLN A 226 -0.27 16.09 -12.87
CA GLN A 226 0.93 16.96 -12.88
C GLN A 226 2.18 16.14 -12.55
#